data_8158d8f62c2cbcb14843b54cef24bb68
#
_entry.id   8158d8f62c2cbcb14843b54cef24bb68
#
_cell.length_a   1.000
_cell.length_b   1.000
_cell.length_c   1.000
_cell.angle_alpha   90.00
_cell.angle_beta   90.00
_cell.angle_gamma   90.00
#
_symmetry.space_group_name_H-M   'P 1'
#
loop_
_entity.id
_entity.type
_entity.pdbx_description
1 polymer ?
#
loop_
_entity_poly.entity_id
_entity_poly.type
_entity_poly.pdbx_seq_one_letter_code
_entity_poly.pdbx_strand_id
1 'polypeptide(L)'
;MRNLTTTSRWKKSLLFVLGLSVMLPPSLIQARLYNNAIETEVLSSIVGAKKINPTTVEILFPNSQRMTLDFYGENIFRVFQDNSGSVIRDPQAKPAAQILVDNPRKAVSKLDLEENTDFVFLTTGKIKVRLDKKTSLLKVTNLATNTVVVEELEAPLFEKGKVTLTLKENPQEYFYGGGVQNGRFSHKGKVISIENQNSWTDGGVASPTPYYWSTNGYGMMWYTFKKGKYDFGASEEGKVKLSHESDYLDVFYMINDGAVALLNDFYQLTGNPVLLPKFGFYQGHLNAYNRDYWTENEKGILFEDGKRYKESQKDNGGIKESLNGEKNNYQFSARAVIDRYKNHDMPLGWLLPNDGYGAGYGQTETLDGNIQNLKSLGDYARQNGVEIGLWTQSDLHPKEGVSALLQRDIVKEVRDAGVRVLKTDVAWVGAGYSFGLNGVADVGHIMPYYGSDARPFIISLDGWAGTQRYAGIWSGDQTGGVWEYIRFHIPTYILSLIHI
;
A
#
# COMPACT_ATOMS: atom_id res chain seq x y z
N MET A 1 23.88 49.20 -17.87
CA MET A 1 25.02 49.48 -18.78
C MET A 1 25.89 48.23 -18.88
N ARG A 2 26.15 47.85 -20.14
CA ARG A 2 27.07 46.87 -20.69
C ARG A 2 26.64 45.40 -20.75
N ASN A 3 26.19 45.07 -21.95
CA ASN A 3 26.15 43.79 -22.61
C ASN A 3 27.50 43.11 -22.67
N LEU A 4 27.52 41.78 -22.61
CA LEU A 4 28.47 40.98 -23.40
C LEU A 4 27.80 39.67 -23.79
N THR A 5 27.52 39.62 -25.06
CA THR A 5 27.19 38.45 -25.89
C THR A 5 28.45 37.63 -26.18
N THR A 6 28.39 36.30 -26.01
CA THR A 6 29.32 35.43 -26.74
C THR A 6 28.57 34.26 -27.37
N THR A 7 28.52 34.34 -28.67
CA THR A 7 28.08 33.31 -29.61
C THR A 7 29.19 32.26 -29.75
N SER A 8 28.86 30.99 -29.56
CA SER A 8 29.71 29.86 -29.97
C SER A 8 29.02 29.08 -31.08
N ARG A 9 29.61 29.18 -32.27
CA ARG A 9 29.28 28.42 -33.49
C ARG A 9 29.79 26.99 -33.32
N TRP A 10 28.93 25.98 -33.46
CA TRP A 10 29.33 24.61 -33.69
C TRP A 10 29.10 24.25 -35.17
N LYS A 11 30.20 23.81 -35.80
CA LYS A 11 30.25 23.35 -37.17
C LYS A 11 29.55 22.01 -37.32
N LYS A 12 28.67 21.93 -38.31
CA LYS A 12 28.10 20.66 -38.80
C LYS A 12 29.15 19.91 -39.60
N SER A 13 29.57 18.75 -39.16
CA SER A 13 30.30 17.78 -39.98
C SER A 13 29.30 16.74 -40.50
N LEU A 14 29.10 16.75 -41.79
CA LEU A 14 28.32 15.74 -42.50
C LEU A 14 29.22 14.51 -42.71
N LEU A 15 28.93 13.41 -42.04
CA LEU A 15 29.52 12.10 -42.37
C LEU A 15 28.52 11.33 -43.27
N PHE A 16 28.89 11.12 -44.49
CA PHE A 16 28.25 10.17 -45.41
C PHE A 16 28.64 8.76 -44.98
N VAL A 17 27.67 7.98 -44.44
CA VAL A 17 27.83 6.54 -44.30
C VAL A 17 27.12 5.86 -45.45
N LEU A 18 27.91 5.28 -46.38
CA LEU A 18 27.39 4.36 -47.38
C LEU A 18 26.80 3.12 -46.71
N GLY A 19 25.49 3.01 -46.75
CA GLY A 19 24.79 1.81 -46.33
C GLY A 19 24.95 0.69 -47.36
N LEU A 20 25.74 -0.35 -47.04
CA LEU A 20 25.62 -1.64 -47.69
C LEU A 20 24.35 -2.31 -47.22
N SER A 21 23.30 -2.27 -48.05
CA SER A 21 22.10 -3.09 -47.85
C SER A 21 22.45 -4.54 -48.22
N VAL A 22 22.76 -5.35 -47.20
CA VAL A 22 22.79 -6.80 -47.37
C VAL A 22 21.34 -7.27 -47.43
N MET A 23 20.79 -7.51 -48.61
CA MET A 23 19.54 -8.22 -48.81
C MET A 23 19.73 -9.68 -48.36
N LEU A 24 19.24 -10.02 -47.19
CA LEU A 24 19.09 -11.41 -46.76
C LEU A 24 17.97 -12.07 -47.61
N PRO A 25 18.16 -13.32 -48.05
CA PRO A 25 17.14 -14.00 -48.84
C PRO A 25 15.84 -14.18 -48.06
N PRO A 26 14.67 -14.10 -48.72
CA PRO A 26 13.34 -14.18 -48.06
C PRO A 26 13.12 -15.45 -47.23
N SER A 27 13.85 -16.51 -47.51
CA SER A 27 13.76 -17.79 -46.77
C SER A 27 14.27 -17.72 -45.33
N LEU A 28 15.21 -16.82 -45.00
CA LEU A 28 15.72 -16.66 -43.63
C LEU A 28 14.78 -15.83 -42.74
N ILE A 29 14.04 -14.87 -43.33
CA ILE A 29 13.05 -14.08 -42.60
C ILE A 29 11.82 -14.94 -42.29
N GLN A 30 11.37 -15.77 -43.22
CA GLN A 30 10.28 -16.72 -42.98
C GLN A 30 10.63 -17.79 -41.94
N ALA A 31 11.89 -18.32 -42.00
CA ALA A 31 12.34 -19.31 -41.02
C ALA A 31 12.43 -18.70 -39.61
N ARG A 32 12.83 -17.42 -39.47
CA ARG A 32 12.88 -16.74 -38.15
C ARG A 32 11.50 -16.40 -37.60
N LEU A 33 10.55 -16.01 -38.43
CA LEU A 33 9.17 -15.78 -38.06
C LEU A 33 8.45 -17.11 -37.74
N TYR A 34 8.76 -18.16 -38.47
CA TYR A 34 8.17 -19.49 -38.25
C TYR A 34 8.70 -20.11 -36.95
N ASN A 35 10.01 -19.98 -36.66
CA ASN A 35 10.56 -20.45 -35.38
C ASN A 35 10.00 -19.67 -34.18
N ASN A 36 9.83 -18.35 -34.28
CA ASN A 36 9.23 -17.56 -33.19
C ASN A 36 7.75 -17.91 -32.96
N ALA A 37 7.00 -18.19 -34.05
CA ALA A 37 5.59 -18.61 -33.92
C ALA A 37 5.48 -20.04 -33.32
N ILE A 38 6.39 -20.94 -33.69
CA ILE A 38 6.43 -22.31 -33.15
C ILE A 38 6.85 -22.30 -31.67
N GLU A 39 7.83 -21.50 -31.27
CA GLU A 39 8.22 -21.36 -29.87
C GLU A 39 7.06 -20.79 -29.01
N THR A 40 6.30 -19.86 -29.53
CA THR A 40 5.15 -19.26 -28.82
C THR A 40 3.98 -20.26 -28.70
N GLU A 41 3.69 -21.05 -29.72
CA GLU A 41 2.64 -22.09 -29.66
C GLU A 41 3.02 -23.25 -28.74
N VAL A 42 4.28 -23.65 -28.70
CA VAL A 42 4.78 -24.73 -27.84
C VAL A 42 4.81 -24.32 -26.37
N LEU A 43 5.04 -23.04 -26.05
CA LEU A 43 5.07 -22.52 -24.68
C LEU A 43 3.68 -22.33 -24.07
N SER A 44 2.63 -22.24 -24.86
CA SER A 44 1.25 -22.02 -24.37
C SER A 44 0.45 -23.29 -24.15
N SER A 45 0.86 -24.45 -24.69
CA SER A 45 0.09 -25.67 -24.60
C SER A 45 0.40 -26.48 -23.32
N ILE A 46 -0.66 -26.91 -22.64
CA ILE A 46 -0.53 -27.77 -21.45
C ILE A 46 -0.35 -29.23 -21.89
N VAL A 47 0.71 -29.89 -21.39
CA VAL A 47 0.98 -31.31 -21.67
C VAL A 47 0.36 -32.24 -20.63
N GLY A 48 0.00 -31.76 -19.45
CA GLY A 48 -0.67 -32.53 -18.40
C GLY A 48 -0.82 -31.77 -17.09
N ALA A 49 -1.44 -32.43 -16.12
CA ALA A 49 -1.61 -31.92 -14.77
C ALA A 49 -1.29 -33.00 -13.74
N LYS A 50 -0.69 -32.59 -12.60
CA LYS A 50 -0.31 -33.50 -11.53
C LYS A 50 -0.68 -32.94 -10.17
N LYS A 51 -1.43 -33.70 -9.38
CA LYS A 51 -1.69 -33.38 -7.99
C LYS A 51 -0.45 -33.67 -7.14
N ILE A 52 0.10 -32.64 -6.47
CA ILE A 52 1.32 -32.73 -5.67
C ILE A 52 0.99 -33.09 -4.22
N ASN A 53 -0.09 -32.54 -3.71
CA ASN A 53 -0.65 -32.78 -2.39
C ASN A 53 -2.16 -32.56 -2.39
N PRO A 54 -2.88 -32.73 -1.28
CA PRO A 54 -4.37 -32.59 -1.26
C PRO A 54 -4.91 -31.27 -1.78
N THR A 55 -4.13 -30.18 -1.76
CA THR A 55 -4.57 -28.83 -2.13
C THR A 55 -3.78 -28.21 -3.28
N THR A 56 -2.74 -28.87 -3.80
CA THR A 56 -1.84 -28.27 -4.80
C THR A 56 -1.77 -29.13 -6.06
N VAL A 57 -1.93 -28.50 -7.21
CA VAL A 57 -1.79 -29.11 -8.54
C VAL A 57 -0.75 -28.34 -9.35
N GLU A 58 0.15 -29.06 -9.98
CA GLU A 58 1.06 -28.52 -11.01
C GLU A 58 0.49 -28.81 -12.40
N ILE A 59 0.43 -27.76 -13.21
CA ILE A 59 0.16 -27.82 -14.64
C ILE A 59 1.49 -27.84 -15.36
N LEU A 60 1.68 -28.79 -16.26
CA LEU A 60 2.94 -29.05 -16.92
C LEU A 60 2.90 -28.51 -18.35
N PHE A 61 3.93 -27.78 -18.72
CA PHE A 61 4.17 -27.24 -20.05
C PHE A 61 5.36 -27.93 -20.71
N PRO A 62 5.53 -27.78 -22.03
CA PRO A 62 6.77 -28.19 -22.68
C PRO A 62 8.00 -27.56 -21.99
N ASN A 63 9.18 -28.15 -22.17
CA ASN A 63 10.45 -27.67 -21.60
C ASN A 63 10.49 -27.62 -20.06
N SER A 64 9.73 -28.49 -19.40
CA SER A 64 9.69 -28.58 -17.91
C SER A 64 9.19 -27.31 -17.22
N GLN A 65 8.58 -26.37 -17.92
CA GLN A 65 7.90 -25.26 -17.31
C GLN A 65 6.63 -25.72 -16.60
N ARG A 66 6.23 -24.99 -15.55
CA ARG A 66 5.07 -25.34 -14.74
C ARG A 66 4.30 -24.09 -14.28
N MET A 67 3.00 -24.26 -14.10
CA MET A 67 2.13 -23.36 -13.36
C MET A 67 1.61 -24.13 -12.14
N THR A 68 1.62 -23.53 -10.97
CA THR A 68 1.09 -24.14 -9.75
C THR A 68 -0.23 -23.48 -9.38
N LEU A 69 -1.26 -24.30 -9.16
CA LEU A 69 -2.50 -23.88 -8.52
C LEU A 69 -2.55 -24.46 -7.13
N ASP A 70 -2.61 -23.59 -6.11
CA ASP A 70 -2.55 -23.97 -4.70
C ASP A 70 -3.78 -23.41 -3.97
N PHE A 71 -4.62 -24.29 -3.40
CA PHE A 71 -5.91 -23.93 -2.81
C PHE A 71 -5.74 -23.61 -1.32
N TYR A 72 -6.20 -22.43 -0.93
CA TYR A 72 -6.19 -21.91 0.45
C TYR A 72 -7.57 -21.99 1.12
N GLY A 73 -8.53 -22.55 0.43
CA GLY A 73 -9.91 -22.79 0.86
C GLY A 73 -10.74 -23.28 -0.31
N GLU A 74 -12.02 -23.55 -0.08
CA GLU A 74 -12.94 -24.05 -1.13
C GLU A 74 -13.16 -23.02 -2.26
N ASN A 75 -12.87 -21.73 -2.00
CA ASN A 75 -13.13 -20.62 -2.92
C ASN A 75 -11.92 -19.69 -3.09
N ILE A 76 -10.77 -20.05 -2.54
CA ILE A 76 -9.53 -19.25 -2.62
C ILE A 76 -8.43 -20.14 -3.17
N PHE A 77 -7.76 -19.67 -4.22
CA PHE A 77 -6.58 -20.36 -4.77
C PHE A 77 -5.54 -19.36 -5.26
N ARG A 78 -4.28 -19.78 -5.21
CA ARG A 78 -3.10 -19.06 -5.70
C ARG A 78 -2.66 -19.67 -7.02
N VAL A 79 -2.40 -18.82 -8.00
CA VAL A 79 -1.74 -19.20 -9.26
C VAL A 79 -0.33 -18.64 -9.24
N PHE A 80 0.64 -19.53 -9.35
CA PHE A 80 2.06 -19.18 -9.47
C PHE A 80 2.62 -19.71 -10.78
N GLN A 81 3.23 -18.84 -11.56
CA GLN A 81 3.93 -19.22 -12.80
C GLN A 81 5.20 -18.38 -12.96
N ASP A 82 6.33 -19.06 -13.03
CA ASP A 82 7.62 -18.47 -13.32
C ASP A 82 8.10 -18.95 -14.69
N ASN A 83 8.41 -18.02 -15.58
CA ASN A 83 8.84 -18.36 -16.93
C ASN A 83 10.17 -19.11 -16.98
N SER A 84 10.95 -19.07 -15.89
CA SER A 84 12.15 -19.90 -15.71
C SER A 84 11.86 -21.34 -15.26
N GLY A 85 10.58 -21.68 -15.00
CA GLY A 85 10.16 -22.99 -14.51
C GLY A 85 10.42 -23.24 -13.02
N SER A 86 10.67 -22.19 -12.24
CA SER A 86 10.89 -22.29 -10.79
C SER A 86 9.65 -22.81 -10.05
N VAL A 87 9.88 -23.43 -8.90
CA VAL A 87 8.81 -23.86 -7.99
C VAL A 87 8.17 -22.66 -7.28
N ILE A 88 6.92 -22.86 -6.83
CA ILE A 88 6.20 -21.89 -6.02
C ILE A 88 7.03 -21.47 -4.79
N ARG A 89 7.06 -20.17 -4.53
CA ARG A 89 7.78 -19.55 -3.42
C ARG A 89 7.10 -18.28 -2.99
N ASP A 90 7.40 -17.82 -1.79
CA ASP A 90 6.92 -16.51 -1.32
C ASP A 90 7.79 -15.37 -1.86
N PRO A 91 7.21 -14.16 -2.01
CA PRO A 91 7.93 -12.99 -2.46
C PRO A 91 9.13 -12.70 -1.58
N GLN A 92 10.31 -12.59 -2.18
CA GLN A 92 11.54 -12.24 -1.48
C GLN A 92 11.70 -10.72 -1.46
N ALA A 93 11.91 -10.16 -0.27
CA ALA A 93 12.10 -8.73 -0.08
C ALA A 93 13.08 -8.44 1.06
N LYS A 94 13.66 -7.23 1.04
CA LYS A 94 14.55 -6.72 2.09
C LYS A 94 14.09 -5.32 2.49
N PRO A 95 13.75 -5.08 3.78
CA PRO A 95 13.62 -6.12 4.82
C PRO A 95 12.53 -7.14 4.49
N ALA A 96 12.58 -8.31 5.13
CA ALA A 96 11.51 -9.27 5.03
C ALA A 96 10.25 -8.72 5.70
N ALA A 97 9.10 -8.94 5.08
CA ALA A 97 7.79 -8.60 5.63
C ALA A 97 6.77 -9.67 5.25
N GLN A 98 5.70 -9.77 6.02
CA GLN A 98 4.67 -10.80 5.83
C GLN A 98 3.36 -10.18 5.33
N ILE A 99 3.01 -10.45 4.07
CA ILE A 99 1.68 -10.14 3.55
C ILE A 99 0.65 -11.11 4.12
N LEU A 100 0.92 -12.40 4.05
CA LEU A 100 0.03 -13.43 4.58
C LEU A 100 0.18 -13.58 6.10
N VAL A 101 -0.90 -14.00 6.76
CA VAL A 101 -0.84 -14.45 8.15
C VAL A 101 -0.19 -15.84 8.25
N ASP A 102 0.20 -16.27 9.45
CA ASP A 102 0.87 -17.56 9.66
C ASP A 102 0.01 -18.75 9.23
N ASN A 103 -1.31 -18.67 9.39
CA ASN A 103 -2.26 -19.74 9.07
C ASN A 103 -3.35 -19.24 8.11
N PRO A 104 -3.03 -18.94 6.84
CA PRO A 104 -3.97 -18.36 5.88
C PRO A 104 -4.92 -19.38 5.27
N ARG A 105 -4.74 -20.67 5.55
CA ARG A 105 -5.47 -21.76 4.91
C ARG A 105 -6.69 -22.18 5.70
N LYS A 106 -7.80 -22.42 4.99
CA LYS A 106 -8.95 -23.19 5.47
C LYS A 106 -8.96 -24.57 4.84
N ALA A 107 -9.70 -25.47 5.45
CA ALA A 107 -9.86 -26.82 4.92
C ALA A 107 -10.46 -26.79 3.51
N VAL A 108 -9.92 -27.62 2.66
CA VAL A 108 -10.50 -28.00 1.37
C VAL A 108 -10.97 -29.44 1.53
N SER A 109 -12.27 -29.64 1.50
CA SER A 109 -12.88 -30.96 1.76
C SER A 109 -12.50 -31.97 0.68
N LYS A 110 -12.47 -31.50 -0.56
CA LYS A 110 -12.10 -32.26 -1.72
C LYS A 110 -11.60 -31.34 -2.84
N LEU A 111 -10.50 -31.73 -3.47
CA LEU A 111 -10.03 -31.13 -4.72
C LEU A 111 -9.96 -32.24 -5.76
N ASP A 112 -10.88 -32.22 -6.72
CA ASP A 112 -10.89 -33.14 -7.84
C ASP A 112 -10.04 -32.59 -8.98
N LEU A 113 -9.18 -33.42 -9.52
CA LEU A 113 -8.44 -33.18 -10.75
C LEU A 113 -8.98 -34.13 -11.84
N GLU A 114 -9.55 -33.55 -12.89
CA GLU A 114 -10.01 -34.26 -14.07
C GLU A 114 -9.36 -33.70 -15.32
N GLU A 115 -9.05 -34.55 -16.26
CA GLU A 115 -8.36 -34.17 -17.49
C GLU A 115 -9.00 -34.91 -18.68
N ASN A 116 -9.22 -34.17 -19.76
CA ASN A 116 -9.61 -34.74 -21.05
C ASN A 116 -8.68 -34.24 -22.17
N THR A 117 -9.04 -34.44 -23.44
CA THR A 117 -8.25 -34.02 -24.60
C THR A 117 -8.01 -32.51 -24.61
N ASP A 118 -9.03 -31.72 -24.27
CA ASP A 118 -9.00 -30.26 -24.48
C ASP A 118 -8.79 -29.47 -23.19
N PHE A 119 -9.15 -30.02 -22.02
CA PHE A 119 -9.20 -29.28 -20.78
C PHE A 119 -8.61 -30.02 -19.58
N VAL A 120 -8.11 -29.25 -18.63
CA VAL A 120 -7.87 -29.65 -17.24
C VAL A 120 -8.91 -28.98 -16.36
N PHE A 121 -9.51 -29.71 -15.44
CA PHE A 121 -10.49 -29.21 -14.48
C PHE A 121 -10.01 -29.47 -13.06
N LEU A 122 -10.12 -28.43 -12.23
CA LEU A 122 -9.89 -28.48 -10.79
C LEU A 122 -11.19 -28.06 -10.11
N THR A 123 -11.79 -28.98 -9.33
CA THR A 123 -13.10 -28.73 -8.74
C THR A 123 -13.04 -28.88 -7.22
N THR A 124 -13.51 -27.88 -6.49
CA THR A 124 -13.75 -27.91 -5.03
C THR A 124 -15.24 -27.95 -4.76
N GLY A 125 -15.65 -27.85 -3.50
CA GLY A 125 -17.07 -27.71 -3.12
C GLY A 125 -17.71 -26.39 -3.58
N LYS A 126 -16.93 -25.36 -3.94
CA LYS A 126 -17.46 -24.03 -4.27
C LYS A 126 -17.13 -23.54 -5.67
N ILE A 127 -16.02 -23.95 -6.24
CA ILE A 127 -15.56 -23.44 -7.53
C ILE A 127 -15.07 -24.55 -8.45
N LYS A 128 -15.15 -24.26 -9.75
CA LYS A 128 -14.52 -25.07 -10.80
C LYS A 128 -13.56 -24.18 -11.61
N VAL A 129 -12.29 -24.54 -11.59
CA VAL A 129 -11.25 -23.94 -12.42
C VAL A 129 -11.06 -24.82 -13.65
N ARG A 130 -11.15 -24.24 -14.84
CA ARG A 130 -10.89 -24.90 -16.12
C ARG A 130 -9.68 -24.25 -16.78
N LEU A 131 -8.76 -25.07 -17.25
CA LEU A 131 -7.63 -24.65 -18.08
C LEU A 131 -7.77 -25.29 -19.46
N ASP A 132 -7.69 -24.48 -20.50
CA ASP A 132 -7.67 -24.90 -21.88
C ASP A 132 -6.27 -25.44 -22.23
N LYS A 133 -6.15 -26.65 -22.70
CA LYS A 133 -4.83 -27.28 -22.95
C LYS A 133 -4.08 -26.65 -24.10
N LYS A 134 -4.77 -26.12 -25.09
CA LYS A 134 -4.14 -25.53 -26.28
C LYS A 134 -3.65 -24.10 -26.02
N THR A 135 -4.43 -23.32 -25.28
CA THR A 135 -4.18 -21.88 -25.07
C THR A 135 -3.67 -21.55 -23.67
N SER A 136 -3.71 -22.51 -22.74
CA SER A 136 -3.49 -22.36 -21.29
C SER A 136 -4.41 -21.37 -20.56
N LEU A 137 -5.45 -20.87 -21.21
CA LEU A 137 -6.35 -19.88 -20.63
C LEU A 137 -7.17 -20.46 -19.47
N LEU A 138 -7.19 -19.71 -18.38
CA LEU A 138 -7.92 -20.05 -17.16
C LEU A 138 -9.34 -19.48 -17.20
N LYS A 139 -10.30 -20.26 -16.73
CA LYS A 139 -11.67 -19.84 -16.51
C LYS A 139 -12.16 -20.38 -15.16
N VAL A 140 -12.80 -19.52 -14.36
CA VAL A 140 -13.33 -19.87 -13.04
C VAL A 140 -14.86 -19.77 -13.05
N THR A 141 -15.51 -20.83 -12.60
CA THR A 141 -16.97 -20.88 -12.41
C THR A 141 -17.29 -20.96 -10.92
N ASN A 142 -18.17 -20.11 -10.45
CA ASN A 142 -18.80 -20.22 -9.14
C ASN A 142 -19.87 -21.30 -9.22
N LEU A 143 -19.76 -22.38 -8.45
CA LEU A 143 -20.67 -23.53 -8.51
C LEU A 143 -22.04 -23.24 -7.89
N ALA A 144 -22.12 -22.30 -6.93
CA ALA A 144 -23.40 -21.93 -6.32
C ALA A 144 -24.34 -21.22 -7.31
N THR A 145 -23.80 -20.37 -8.17
CA THR A 145 -24.55 -19.61 -9.19
C THR A 145 -24.45 -20.22 -10.57
N ASN A 146 -23.55 -21.17 -10.77
CA ASN A 146 -23.18 -21.74 -12.07
C ASN A 146 -22.78 -20.69 -13.12
N THR A 147 -22.16 -19.59 -12.67
CA THR A 147 -21.71 -18.49 -13.53
C THR A 147 -20.19 -18.47 -13.66
N VAL A 148 -19.70 -18.12 -14.84
CA VAL A 148 -18.28 -17.81 -15.04
C VAL A 148 -18.00 -16.44 -14.47
N VAL A 149 -17.10 -16.38 -13.48
CA VAL A 149 -16.76 -15.13 -12.76
C VAL A 149 -15.41 -14.56 -13.17
N VAL A 150 -14.48 -15.41 -13.61
CA VAL A 150 -13.18 -15.00 -14.17
C VAL A 150 -12.96 -15.74 -15.49
N GLU A 151 -12.49 -15.02 -16.50
CA GLU A 151 -12.11 -15.58 -17.80
C GLU A 151 -10.87 -14.84 -18.33
N GLU A 152 -9.77 -15.57 -18.50
CA GLU A 152 -8.59 -15.05 -19.19
C GLU A 152 -8.87 -14.97 -20.69
N LEU A 153 -8.43 -13.87 -21.33
CA LEU A 153 -8.49 -13.66 -22.77
C LEU A 153 -7.18 -13.94 -23.47
N GLU A 154 -6.08 -13.76 -22.74
CA GLU A 154 -4.72 -13.95 -23.22
C GLU A 154 -3.93 -14.69 -22.14
N ALA A 155 -3.01 -15.59 -22.55
CA ALA A 155 -2.09 -16.21 -21.62
C ALA A 155 -1.22 -15.14 -20.93
N PRO A 156 -0.77 -15.37 -19.68
CA PRO A 156 0.09 -14.43 -19.00
C PRO A 156 1.29 -14.04 -19.85
N LEU A 157 1.48 -12.73 -20.06
CA LEU A 157 2.57 -12.18 -20.85
C LEU A 157 3.75 -11.84 -19.95
N PHE A 158 4.88 -12.52 -20.16
CA PHE A 158 6.13 -12.25 -19.48
C PHE A 158 7.06 -11.41 -20.37
N GLU A 159 7.29 -10.19 -19.94
CA GLU A 159 8.29 -9.28 -20.52
C GLU A 159 9.46 -9.15 -19.54
N LYS A 160 10.59 -8.61 -19.98
CA LYS A 160 11.72 -8.41 -19.07
C LYS A 160 11.34 -7.51 -17.89
N GLY A 161 11.27 -8.09 -16.71
CA GLY A 161 10.95 -7.39 -15.47
C GLY A 161 9.49 -6.99 -15.32
N LYS A 162 8.56 -7.55 -16.11
CA LYS A 162 7.14 -7.25 -16.02
C LYS A 162 6.30 -8.46 -16.43
N VAL A 163 5.24 -8.70 -15.69
CA VAL A 163 4.23 -9.69 -16.03
C VAL A 163 2.86 -9.02 -16.15
N THR A 164 2.10 -9.42 -17.16
CA THR A 164 0.76 -8.89 -17.44
C THR A 164 -0.25 -10.03 -17.57
N LEU A 165 -1.40 -9.87 -16.91
CA LEU A 165 -2.56 -10.74 -16.98
C LEU A 165 -3.70 -9.99 -17.66
N THR A 166 -4.36 -10.61 -18.64
CA THR A 166 -5.49 -10.02 -19.38
C THR A 166 -6.76 -10.83 -19.15
N LEU A 167 -7.76 -10.21 -18.52
CA LEU A 167 -9.06 -10.80 -18.24
C LEU A 167 -10.15 -10.15 -19.08
N LYS A 168 -11.25 -10.88 -19.24
CA LYS A 168 -12.47 -10.38 -19.83
C LYS A 168 -13.19 -9.45 -18.85
N GLU A 169 -13.58 -8.27 -19.31
CA GLU A 169 -14.52 -7.40 -18.62
C GLU A 169 -15.95 -7.69 -19.09
N ASN A 170 -16.89 -7.85 -18.16
CA ASN A 170 -18.30 -7.93 -18.50
C ASN A 170 -18.94 -6.53 -18.56
N PRO A 171 -19.95 -6.29 -19.42
CA PRO A 171 -20.52 -4.93 -19.60
C PRO A 171 -21.10 -4.31 -18.32
N GLN A 172 -21.61 -5.13 -17.40
CA GLN A 172 -22.18 -4.68 -16.12
C GLN A 172 -21.25 -4.82 -14.93
N GLU A 173 -19.98 -5.10 -15.18
CA GLU A 173 -18.95 -5.28 -14.15
C GLU A 173 -18.39 -3.95 -13.69
N TYR A 174 -18.18 -3.81 -12.38
CA TYR A 174 -17.55 -2.68 -11.74
C TYR A 174 -16.40 -3.16 -10.83
N PHE A 175 -15.37 -2.32 -10.69
CA PHE A 175 -14.14 -2.67 -10.00
C PHE A 175 -13.84 -1.68 -8.87
N TYR A 176 -13.39 -2.20 -7.73
CA TYR A 176 -13.11 -1.45 -6.51
C TYR A 176 -11.83 -1.96 -5.85
N GLY A 177 -11.18 -1.15 -5.03
CA GLY A 177 -9.94 -1.52 -4.34
C GLY A 177 -8.73 -0.76 -4.85
N GLY A 178 -7.55 -1.38 -4.84
CA GLY A 178 -6.31 -0.73 -5.23
C GLY A 178 -5.71 0.20 -4.17
N GLY A 179 -6.26 0.19 -2.94
CA GLY A 179 -5.86 1.07 -1.84
C GLY A 179 -6.46 2.47 -1.96
N VAL A 180 -5.78 3.48 -1.38
CA VAL A 180 -6.24 4.87 -1.39
C VAL A 180 -6.00 5.50 -2.76
N GLN A 181 -7.02 5.43 -3.59
CA GLN A 181 -7.12 6.05 -4.93
C GLN A 181 -7.99 7.31 -4.81
N ASN A 182 -7.37 8.47 -4.58
CA ASN A 182 -8.07 9.70 -4.24
C ASN A 182 -9.12 10.10 -5.29
N GLY A 183 -10.34 10.39 -4.82
CA GLY A 183 -11.45 10.85 -5.65
C GLY A 183 -12.09 9.81 -6.56
N ARG A 184 -11.69 8.55 -6.46
CA ARG A 184 -12.20 7.49 -7.33
C ARG A 184 -13.24 6.64 -6.63
N PHE A 185 -14.46 6.60 -7.18
CA PHE A 185 -15.54 5.77 -6.64
C PHE A 185 -15.57 4.37 -7.26
N SER A 186 -15.35 4.26 -8.57
CA SER A 186 -15.23 3.00 -9.30
C SER A 186 -14.11 3.10 -10.32
N HIS A 187 -13.47 1.98 -10.60
CA HIS A 187 -12.34 1.93 -11.53
C HIS A 187 -12.73 1.53 -12.95
N LYS A 188 -14.02 1.19 -13.21
CA LYS A 188 -14.48 0.86 -14.56
C LYS A 188 -14.14 1.98 -15.56
N GLY A 189 -13.55 1.61 -16.69
CA GLY A 189 -13.08 2.54 -17.72
C GLY A 189 -11.90 3.43 -17.28
N LYS A 190 -11.14 3.02 -16.24
CA LYS A 190 -10.01 3.79 -15.72
C LYS A 190 -8.76 2.95 -15.61
N VAL A 191 -7.63 3.64 -15.62
CA VAL A 191 -6.34 3.08 -15.23
C VAL A 191 -6.01 3.56 -13.81
N ILE A 192 -5.62 2.65 -12.93
CA ILE A 192 -5.09 2.99 -11.61
C ILE A 192 -3.64 2.54 -11.47
N SER A 193 -2.86 3.29 -10.69
CA SER A 193 -1.52 2.91 -10.31
C SER A 193 -1.53 2.14 -9.00
N ILE A 194 -0.82 1.03 -8.94
CA ILE A 194 -0.49 0.33 -7.70
C ILE A 194 0.95 0.73 -7.32
N GLU A 195 1.12 2.02 -7.17
CA GLU A 195 2.37 2.67 -6.83
C GLU A 195 2.06 3.92 -6.03
N ASN A 196 2.77 4.13 -4.91
CA ASN A 196 2.66 5.36 -4.17
C ASN A 196 3.22 6.52 -5.02
N GLN A 197 2.37 7.49 -5.31
CA GLN A 197 2.73 8.66 -6.12
C GLN A 197 3.06 9.87 -5.27
N ASN A 198 3.02 9.73 -3.93
CA ASN A 198 3.13 10.86 -3.00
C ASN A 198 2.21 12.02 -3.41
N SER A 199 0.99 11.69 -3.81
CA SER A 199 0.01 12.64 -4.35
C SER A 199 -1.26 12.63 -3.53
N TRP A 200 -1.55 13.77 -2.93
CA TRP A 200 -2.66 13.99 -1.99
C TRP A 200 -3.87 14.67 -2.65
N THR A 201 -3.84 14.88 -3.95
CA THR A 201 -4.88 15.56 -4.72
C THR A 201 -5.86 14.58 -5.35
N ASP A 202 -6.96 15.09 -5.90
CA ASP A 202 -7.92 14.30 -6.66
C ASP A 202 -7.23 13.56 -7.82
N GLY A 203 -7.49 12.27 -7.92
CA GLY A 203 -6.85 11.38 -8.89
C GLY A 203 -5.46 10.85 -8.49
N GLY A 204 -4.86 11.35 -7.40
CA GLY A 204 -3.57 10.87 -6.90
C GLY A 204 -3.66 9.56 -6.12
N VAL A 205 -2.51 8.93 -5.87
CA VAL A 205 -2.40 7.68 -5.10
C VAL A 205 -1.54 7.92 -3.88
N ALA A 206 -2.13 7.72 -2.71
CA ALA A 206 -1.48 7.88 -1.42
C ALA A 206 -0.95 6.54 -0.87
N SER A 207 -1.79 5.53 -0.79
CA SER A 207 -1.48 4.23 -0.19
C SER A 207 -2.01 3.10 -1.07
N PRO A 208 -1.22 2.59 -2.02
CA PRO A 208 -1.67 1.54 -2.93
C PRO A 208 -1.72 0.18 -2.24
N THR A 209 -2.68 -0.65 -2.65
CA THR A 209 -2.81 -2.06 -2.25
C THR A 209 -2.95 -2.93 -3.47
N PRO A 210 -2.20 -4.03 -3.62
CA PRO A 210 -2.27 -4.90 -4.80
C PRO A 210 -3.47 -5.86 -4.75
N TYR A 211 -4.63 -5.36 -4.31
CA TYR A 211 -5.89 -6.07 -4.21
C TYR A 211 -7.02 -5.24 -4.81
N TYR A 212 -7.87 -5.89 -5.59
CA TYR A 212 -9.13 -5.34 -6.04
C TYR A 212 -10.21 -6.41 -6.04
N TRP A 213 -11.47 -6.00 -6.07
CA TRP A 213 -12.61 -6.88 -6.23
C TRP A 213 -13.57 -6.37 -7.29
N SER A 214 -14.32 -7.32 -7.86
CA SER A 214 -15.28 -7.09 -8.94
C SER A 214 -16.69 -7.47 -8.52
N THR A 215 -17.67 -6.70 -9.01
CA THR A 215 -19.09 -7.04 -8.87
C THR A 215 -19.47 -8.34 -9.59
N ASN A 216 -18.58 -8.89 -10.40
CA ASN A 216 -18.78 -10.21 -11.04
C ASN A 216 -18.54 -11.39 -10.09
N GLY A 217 -18.23 -11.13 -8.80
CA GLY A 217 -18.10 -12.15 -7.76
C GLY A 217 -16.69 -12.70 -7.59
N TYR A 218 -15.66 -11.89 -7.82
CA TYR A 218 -14.28 -12.27 -7.54
C TYR A 218 -13.46 -11.12 -6.96
N GLY A 219 -12.44 -11.47 -6.20
CA GLY A 219 -11.35 -10.59 -5.79
C GLY A 219 -10.00 -11.17 -6.23
N MET A 220 -9.05 -10.30 -6.48
CA MET A 220 -7.69 -10.70 -6.84
C MET A 220 -6.67 -9.93 -6.03
N MET A 221 -5.67 -10.64 -5.50
CA MET A 221 -4.52 -10.05 -4.83
C MET A 221 -3.23 -10.55 -5.48
N TRP A 222 -2.42 -9.61 -5.99
CA TRP A 222 -1.06 -9.94 -6.39
C TRP A 222 -0.18 -10.12 -5.16
N TYR A 223 0.45 -11.28 -5.05
CA TYR A 223 1.31 -11.63 -3.94
C TYR A 223 2.74 -11.18 -4.22
N THR A 224 2.98 -9.90 -4.06
CA THR A 224 4.21 -9.22 -4.43
C THR A 224 4.46 -7.97 -3.58
N PHE A 225 5.71 -7.53 -3.50
CA PHE A 225 6.10 -6.21 -3.00
C PHE A 225 6.49 -5.24 -4.13
N LYS A 226 6.13 -5.56 -5.36
CA LYS A 226 6.46 -4.75 -6.53
C LYS A 226 5.27 -3.91 -6.96
N LYS A 227 5.54 -2.71 -7.47
CA LYS A 227 4.52 -1.82 -8.01
C LYS A 227 3.85 -2.41 -9.25
N GLY A 228 2.67 -1.89 -9.56
CA GLY A 228 1.86 -2.36 -10.67
C GLY A 228 0.95 -1.30 -11.27
N LYS A 229 0.17 -1.73 -12.25
CA LYS A 229 -0.78 -0.89 -12.95
C LYS A 229 -1.97 -1.74 -13.38
N TYR A 230 -3.19 -1.26 -13.08
CA TYR A 230 -4.42 -1.94 -13.45
C TYR A 230 -5.23 -1.06 -14.40
N ASP A 231 -5.57 -1.61 -15.55
CA ASP A 231 -6.40 -1.01 -16.59
C ASP A 231 -7.74 -1.76 -16.64
N PHE A 232 -8.80 -1.10 -16.25
CA PHE A 232 -10.14 -1.65 -16.19
C PHE A 232 -10.97 -1.19 -17.41
N GLY A 233 -10.53 -1.56 -18.60
CA GLY A 233 -11.24 -1.25 -19.85
C GLY A 233 -10.97 0.16 -20.41
N ALA A 234 -10.01 0.91 -19.87
CA ALA A 234 -9.71 2.27 -20.34
C ALA A 234 -8.97 2.28 -21.68
N SER A 235 -7.98 1.41 -21.85
CA SER A 235 -7.21 1.30 -23.10
C SER A 235 -7.92 0.45 -24.17
N GLU A 236 -8.70 -0.56 -23.72
CA GLU A 236 -9.42 -1.47 -24.61
C GLU A 236 -10.68 -1.96 -23.88
N GLU A 237 -11.83 -1.56 -24.41
CA GLU A 237 -13.14 -1.95 -23.87
C GLU A 237 -13.29 -3.48 -23.87
N GLY A 238 -13.84 -4.03 -22.79
CA GLY A 238 -14.04 -5.47 -22.63
C GLY A 238 -12.80 -6.21 -22.12
N LYS A 239 -11.70 -5.51 -21.81
CA LYS A 239 -10.48 -6.11 -21.26
C LYS A 239 -10.05 -5.45 -19.95
N VAL A 240 -9.69 -6.27 -18.97
CA VAL A 240 -8.98 -5.87 -17.77
C VAL A 240 -7.53 -6.31 -17.89
N LYS A 241 -6.58 -5.35 -17.88
CA LYS A 241 -5.15 -5.65 -17.98
C LYS A 241 -4.46 -5.28 -16.67
N LEU A 242 -3.90 -6.28 -16.00
CA LEU A 242 -3.24 -6.16 -14.71
C LEU A 242 -1.76 -6.46 -14.86
N SER A 243 -0.88 -5.56 -14.43
CA SER A 243 0.56 -5.79 -14.54
C SER A 243 1.31 -5.39 -13.28
N HIS A 244 2.40 -6.13 -12.99
CA HIS A 244 3.36 -5.81 -11.95
C HIS A 244 4.80 -5.92 -12.46
N GLU A 245 5.72 -5.17 -11.87
CA GLU A 245 7.15 -5.25 -12.14
C GLU A 245 7.74 -6.51 -11.50
N SER A 246 7.56 -7.66 -12.16
CA SER A 246 7.95 -8.99 -11.68
C SER A 246 8.37 -9.86 -12.86
N ASP A 247 9.24 -10.85 -12.60
CA ASP A 247 9.62 -11.89 -13.54
C ASP A 247 8.74 -13.16 -13.45
N TYR A 248 7.76 -13.14 -12.53
CA TYR A 248 6.83 -14.25 -12.30
C TYR A 248 5.43 -13.74 -11.99
N LEU A 249 4.42 -14.55 -12.32
CA LEU A 249 3.03 -14.36 -11.94
C LEU A 249 2.81 -15.01 -10.56
N ASP A 250 2.19 -14.26 -9.66
CA ASP A 250 1.81 -14.77 -8.34
C ASP A 250 0.54 -14.04 -7.86
N VAL A 251 -0.60 -14.69 -8.01
CA VAL A 251 -1.92 -14.07 -7.80
C VAL A 251 -2.84 -14.99 -7.03
N PHE A 252 -3.45 -14.46 -5.99
CA PHE A 252 -4.58 -15.09 -5.31
C PHE A 252 -5.89 -14.70 -5.98
N TYR A 253 -6.73 -15.69 -6.22
CA TYR A 253 -8.12 -15.55 -6.65
C TYR A 253 -9.03 -15.91 -5.49
N MET A 254 -10.00 -15.05 -5.22
CA MET A 254 -11.04 -15.20 -4.20
C MET A 254 -12.38 -15.15 -4.90
N ILE A 255 -13.19 -16.21 -4.78
CA ILE A 255 -14.47 -16.30 -5.47
C ILE A 255 -15.58 -16.34 -4.44
N ASN A 256 -16.39 -15.27 -4.40
CA ASN A 256 -17.48 -15.16 -3.45
C ASN A 256 -18.51 -14.13 -3.93
N ASP A 257 -19.69 -14.15 -3.33
CA ASP A 257 -20.76 -13.23 -3.68
C ASP A 257 -20.75 -12.02 -2.74
N GLY A 258 -20.59 -10.84 -3.35
CA GLY A 258 -20.63 -9.55 -2.69
C GLY A 258 -19.31 -9.09 -2.02
N ALA A 259 -19.21 -7.79 -1.86
CA ALA A 259 -18.01 -7.09 -1.37
C ALA A 259 -17.53 -7.57 0.01
N VAL A 260 -18.45 -7.74 0.97
CA VAL A 260 -18.12 -8.13 2.34
C VAL A 260 -17.53 -9.55 2.38
N ALA A 261 -18.08 -10.48 1.59
CA ALA A 261 -17.56 -11.84 1.55
C ALA A 261 -16.17 -11.89 0.91
N LEU A 262 -15.94 -11.16 -0.18
CA LEU A 262 -14.63 -11.04 -0.83
C LEU A 262 -13.59 -10.36 0.07
N LEU A 263 -14.02 -9.39 0.86
CA LEU A 263 -13.14 -8.74 1.83
C LEU A 263 -12.76 -9.70 2.98
N ASN A 264 -13.71 -10.52 3.45
CA ASN A 264 -13.41 -11.56 4.44
C ASN A 264 -12.44 -12.63 3.89
N ASP A 265 -12.54 -12.95 2.61
CA ASP A 265 -11.57 -13.84 1.95
C ASP A 265 -10.16 -13.20 1.88
N PHE A 266 -10.10 -11.90 1.59
CA PHE A 266 -8.85 -11.14 1.65
C PHE A 266 -8.27 -11.15 3.10
N TYR A 267 -9.11 -10.95 4.12
CA TYR A 267 -8.66 -11.00 5.52
C TYR A 267 -8.26 -12.41 5.98
N GLN A 268 -8.85 -13.46 5.41
CA GLN A 268 -8.36 -14.82 5.65
C GLN A 268 -6.88 -14.97 5.28
N LEU A 269 -6.46 -14.34 4.20
CA LEU A 269 -5.08 -14.38 3.73
C LEU A 269 -4.18 -13.40 4.47
N THR A 270 -4.64 -12.17 4.66
CA THR A 270 -3.79 -11.06 5.08
C THR A 270 -4.01 -10.59 6.52
N GLY A 271 -4.99 -11.16 7.19
CA GLY A 271 -5.35 -10.84 8.58
C GLY A 271 -6.45 -9.80 8.71
N ASN A 272 -7.15 -9.87 9.83
CA ASN A 272 -8.22 -8.93 10.16
C ASN A 272 -7.65 -7.55 10.47
N PRO A 273 -8.44 -6.47 10.24
CA PRO A 273 -8.09 -5.14 10.69
C PRO A 273 -7.90 -5.09 12.20
N VAL A 274 -6.94 -4.28 12.65
CA VAL A 274 -6.68 -4.04 14.05
C VAL A 274 -7.90 -3.38 14.73
N LEU A 275 -8.24 -3.85 15.92
CA LEU A 275 -9.30 -3.24 16.71
C LEU A 275 -8.77 -1.94 17.33
N LEU A 276 -9.24 -0.81 16.83
CA LEU A 276 -8.82 0.50 17.30
C LEU A 276 -9.33 0.79 18.73
N PRO A 277 -8.56 1.58 19.52
CA PRO A 277 -9.02 2.06 20.83
C PRO A 277 -10.12 3.12 20.65
N LYS A 278 -11.00 3.24 21.68
CA LYS A 278 -12.15 4.16 21.61
C LYS A 278 -11.75 5.62 21.36
N PHE A 279 -10.66 6.09 21.94
CA PHE A 279 -10.20 7.48 21.78
C PHE A 279 -9.82 7.79 20.32
N GLY A 280 -9.44 6.79 19.51
CA GLY A 280 -9.10 6.96 18.11
C GLY A 280 -10.28 7.41 17.21
N PHE A 281 -11.51 7.23 17.68
CA PHE A 281 -12.72 7.69 16.98
C PHE A 281 -13.12 9.13 17.33
N TYR A 282 -12.40 9.77 18.24
CA TYR A 282 -12.56 11.20 18.50
C TYR A 282 -11.60 12.02 17.65
N GLN A 283 -11.80 13.34 17.63
CA GLN A 283 -10.93 14.23 16.89
C GLN A 283 -9.48 14.12 17.37
N GLY A 284 -8.56 14.13 16.44
CA GLY A 284 -7.13 14.22 16.68
C GLY A 284 -6.60 15.60 16.34
N HIS A 285 -5.59 16.04 17.06
CA HIS A 285 -4.86 17.27 16.75
C HIS A 285 -3.40 16.94 16.47
N LEU A 286 -2.92 17.33 15.29
CA LEU A 286 -1.52 17.20 14.88
C LEU A 286 -0.95 18.59 14.69
N ASN A 287 0.19 18.86 15.33
CA ASN A 287 0.95 20.09 15.13
C ASN A 287 2.43 19.85 15.45
N ALA A 288 3.30 20.69 14.90
CA ALA A 288 4.74 20.61 15.07
C ALA A 288 5.19 21.47 16.25
N TYR A 289 5.24 20.88 17.43
CA TYR A 289 5.74 21.56 18.61
C TYR A 289 7.27 21.55 18.68
N ASN A 290 7.84 22.55 19.37
CA ASN A 290 9.27 22.82 19.47
C ASN A 290 9.96 23.22 18.15
N ARG A 291 9.18 23.48 17.11
CA ARG A 291 9.68 23.89 15.80
C ARG A 291 9.23 25.29 15.42
N ASP A 292 7.93 25.57 15.59
CA ASP A 292 7.29 26.74 15.03
C ASP A 292 7.43 27.96 15.98
N TYR A 293 7.41 29.16 15.38
CA TYR A 293 7.56 30.45 16.03
C TYR A 293 6.39 31.35 15.71
N TRP A 294 5.92 32.10 16.69
CA TRP A 294 4.79 33.00 16.58
C TRP A 294 5.21 34.44 16.78
N THR A 295 4.81 35.32 15.86
CA THR A 295 5.01 36.77 15.97
C THR A 295 3.69 37.53 15.86
N GLU A 296 3.54 38.65 16.58
CA GLU A 296 2.37 39.50 16.44
C GLU A 296 2.23 39.98 14.99
N ASN A 297 1.01 39.81 14.44
CA ASN A 297 0.71 40.15 13.06
C ASN A 297 -0.81 40.39 12.89
N GLU A 298 -1.22 41.53 12.36
CA GLU A 298 -2.65 41.88 12.18
C GLU A 298 -3.43 40.89 11.32
N LYS A 299 -2.74 40.21 10.41
CA LYS A 299 -3.31 39.16 9.52
C LYS A 299 -3.23 37.77 10.12
N GLY A 300 -2.82 37.65 11.37
CA GLY A 300 -2.63 36.40 12.08
C GLY A 300 -3.90 35.83 12.69
N ILE A 301 -3.74 34.69 13.36
CA ILE A 301 -4.79 34.03 14.16
C ILE A 301 -4.97 34.81 15.47
N LEU A 302 -6.21 35.01 15.91
CA LEU A 302 -6.53 35.64 17.19
C LEU A 302 -6.31 34.63 18.33
N PHE A 303 -5.54 35.02 19.34
CA PHE A 303 -5.29 34.25 20.54
C PHE A 303 -6.05 34.84 21.76
N GLU A 304 -5.96 34.14 22.90
CA GLU A 304 -6.72 34.41 24.11
C GLU A 304 -6.33 35.76 24.78
N ASP A 305 -5.14 36.25 24.51
CA ASP A 305 -4.68 37.56 24.97
C ASP A 305 -5.24 38.73 24.14
N GLY A 306 -6.11 38.43 23.16
CA GLY A 306 -6.73 39.43 22.27
C GLY A 306 -5.81 39.92 21.14
N LYS A 307 -4.61 39.36 21.01
CA LYS A 307 -3.68 39.72 19.96
C LYS A 307 -3.75 38.69 18.82
N ARG A 308 -3.26 39.09 17.66
CA ARG A 308 -3.15 38.23 16.49
C ARG A 308 -1.69 37.83 16.26
N TYR A 309 -1.47 36.56 15.96
CA TYR A 309 -0.16 36.01 15.72
C TYR A 309 -0.11 35.23 14.41
N LYS A 310 1.03 35.31 13.74
CA LYS A 310 1.33 34.53 12.54
C LYS A 310 2.46 33.53 12.84
N GLU A 311 2.22 32.32 12.42
CA GLU A 311 3.14 31.19 12.53
C GLU A 311 4.25 31.24 11.48
N SER A 312 5.42 30.76 11.84
CA SER A 312 6.58 30.56 10.96
C SER A 312 7.36 29.30 11.38
N GLN A 313 7.68 28.45 10.40
CA GLN A 313 8.55 27.30 10.62
C GLN A 313 10.05 27.68 10.70
N LYS A 314 10.37 28.92 10.44
CA LYS A 314 11.73 29.47 10.57
C LYS A 314 11.81 30.36 11.78
N ASP A 315 12.94 30.31 12.47
CA ASP A 315 13.21 31.27 13.52
C ASP A 315 13.12 32.69 12.94
N ASN A 316 12.15 33.43 13.46
CA ASN A 316 11.85 34.81 13.07
C ASN A 316 11.96 35.76 14.25
N GLY A 317 12.62 35.31 15.34
CA GLY A 317 12.73 36.05 16.60
C GLY A 317 11.44 36.06 17.42
N GLY A 318 10.43 35.25 17.04
CA GLY A 318 9.16 35.15 17.72
C GLY A 318 9.15 34.21 18.91
N ILE A 319 7.96 33.97 19.42
CA ILE A 319 7.72 33.05 20.55
C ILE A 319 7.77 31.62 20.00
N LYS A 320 8.71 30.82 20.47
CA LYS A 320 8.80 29.42 20.10
C LYS A 320 7.73 28.59 20.82
N GLU A 321 7.08 27.71 20.09
CA GLU A 321 6.15 26.74 20.67
C GLU A 321 6.85 25.81 21.67
N SER A 322 6.06 25.25 22.58
CA SER A 322 6.54 24.34 23.62
C SER A 322 5.51 23.24 23.91
N LEU A 323 5.91 22.18 24.58
CA LEU A 323 4.97 21.15 25.01
C LEU A 323 4.13 21.58 26.21
N ASN A 324 4.76 22.18 27.21
CA ASN A 324 4.15 22.40 28.53
C ASN A 324 3.98 23.88 28.93
N GLY A 325 4.26 24.81 28.01
CA GLY A 325 4.23 26.25 28.31
C GLY A 325 5.50 26.76 29.00
N GLU A 326 6.64 26.15 28.72
CA GLU A 326 7.94 26.57 29.24
C GLU A 326 8.23 28.01 28.87
N LYS A 327 8.96 28.72 29.67
CA LYS A 327 9.33 30.14 29.49
C LYS A 327 8.12 31.09 29.47
N ASN A 328 7.04 30.77 30.18
CA ASN A 328 5.82 31.58 30.27
C ASN A 328 5.05 31.77 28.95
N ASN A 329 5.24 30.88 28.00
CA ASN A 329 4.58 30.93 26.70
C ASN A 329 3.40 29.94 26.61
N TYR A 330 2.57 29.88 27.67
CA TYR A 330 1.52 28.88 27.79
C TYR A 330 0.56 28.84 26.59
N GLN A 331 0.11 29.99 26.10
CA GLN A 331 -0.83 30.03 24.98
C GLN A 331 -0.29 29.40 23.67
N PHE A 332 1.04 29.28 23.53
CA PHE A 332 1.73 28.60 22.42
C PHE A 332 2.23 27.21 22.82
N SER A 333 1.48 26.50 23.64
CA SER A 333 1.84 25.18 24.11
C SER A 333 0.82 24.13 23.70
N ALA A 334 1.28 22.86 23.67
CA ALA A 334 0.40 21.71 23.45
C ALA A 334 -0.68 21.60 24.53
N ARG A 335 -0.38 22.00 25.79
CA ARG A 335 -1.38 22.06 26.87
C ARG A 335 -2.49 23.08 26.57
N ALA A 336 -2.12 24.26 26.11
CA ALA A 336 -3.09 25.28 25.75
C ALA A 336 -4.02 24.84 24.60
N VAL A 337 -3.52 24.02 23.67
CA VAL A 337 -4.39 23.42 22.65
C VAL A 337 -5.44 22.51 23.26
N ILE A 338 -5.03 21.62 24.18
CA ILE A 338 -5.98 20.76 24.90
C ILE A 338 -7.05 21.59 25.63
N ASP A 339 -6.62 22.67 26.30
CA ASP A 339 -7.55 23.58 27.00
C ASP A 339 -8.54 24.25 26.04
N ARG A 340 -8.09 24.69 24.87
CA ARG A 340 -8.96 25.30 23.85
C ARG A 340 -10.04 24.32 23.41
N TYR A 341 -9.70 23.09 23.08
CA TYR A 341 -10.68 22.06 22.74
C TYR A 341 -11.71 21.89 23.84
N LYS A 342 -11.26 21.79 25.11
CA LYS A 342 -12.14 21.66 26.27
C LYS A 342 -13.02 22.89 26.47
N ASN A 343 -12.45 24.09 26.36
CA ASN A 343 -13.19 25.36 26.55
C ASN A 343 -14.26 25.60 25.47
N HIS A 344 -14.09 25.01 24.30
CA HIS A 344 -15.05 25.06 23.20
C HIS A 344 -15.97 23.82 23.12
N ASP A 345 -15.94 22.95 24.13
CA ASP A 345 -16.73 21.71 24.18
C ASP A 345 -16.50 20.81 22.93
N MET A 346 -15.26 20.77 22.45
CA MET A 346 -14.87 19.95 21.31
C MET A 346 -14.17 18.66 21.79
N PRO A 347 -14.69 17.48 21.46
CA PRO A 347 -14.14 16.23 21.98
C PRO A 347 -12.82 15.87 21.30
N LEU A 348 -11.70 16.17 21.95
CA LEU A 348 -10.36 15.78 21.54
C LEU A 348 -10.05 14.39 22.12
N GLY A 349 -9.71 13.43 21.28
CA GLY A 349 -9.30 12.08 21.71
C GLY A 349 -7.79 11.93 21.87
N TRP A 350 -7.04 12.58 20.99
CA TRP A 350 -5.59 12.47 20.96
C TRP A 350 -4.91 13.72 20.41
N LEU A 351 -3.68 13.96 20.87
CA LEU A 351 -2.83 15.05 20.43
C LEU A 351 -1.45 14.49 20.06
N LEU A 352 -0.93 14.87 18.90
CA LEU A 352 0.32 14.36 18.35
C LEU A 352 1.27 15.51 18.01
N PRO A 353 2.37 15.72 18.77
CA PRO A 353 3.50 16.53 18.34
C PRO A 353 4.14 15.92 17.08
N ASN A 354 3.71 16.39 15.91
CA ASN A 354 3.92 15.71 14.64
C ASN A 354 5.40 15.58 14.25
N ASP A 355 6.22 16.60 14.51
CA ASP A 355 7.63 16.61 14.10
C ASP A 355 8.59 16.32 15.25
N GLY A 356 8.11 15.65 16.29
CA GLY A 356 8.90 15.28 17.44
C GLY A 356 8.72 16.21 18.64
N TYR A 357 9.50 15.96 19.67
CA TYR A 357 9.42 16.66 20.96
C TYR A 357 10.81 17.13 21.45
N GLY A 358 11.85 16.92 20.65
CA GLY A 358 13.22 17.29 20.92
C GLY A 358 13.59 18.66 20.38
N ALA A 359 14.75 18.79 19.75
CA ALA A 359 15.39 20.06 19.39
C ALA A 359 14.98 20.62 18.03
N GLY A 360 14.06 19.99 17.28
CA GLY A 360 13.65 20.51 15.98
C GLY A 360 12.95 19.47 15.10
N TYR A 361 12.71 19.85 13.85
CA TYR A 361 12.04 19.02 12.86
C TYR A 361 12.77 17.69 12.63
N GLY A 362 12.02 16.59 12.76
CA GLY A 362 12.58 15.25 12.61
C GLY A 362 13.58 14.84 13.69
N GLN A 363 13.82 15.67 14.71
CA GLN A 363 14.68 15.36 15.83
C GLN A 363 13.87 14.87 17.02
N THR A 364 14.11 13.64 17.39
CA THR A 364 13.41 12.93 18.45
C THR A 364 14.44 12.38 19.43
N GLU A 365 15.15 13.29 20.10
CA GLU A 365 16.14 12.88 21.09
C GLU A 365 15.43 12.26 22.28
N THR A 366 15.73 11.02 22.58
CA THR A 366 15.20 10.27 23.72
C THR A 366 16.03 10.45 24.98
N LEU A 367 16.59 11.63 25.16
CA LEU A 367 17.28 12.00 26.40
C LEU A 367 16.30 12.08 27.56
N ASP A 368 16.77 11.77 28.77
CA ASP A 368 15.91 11.70 29.97
C ASP A 368 15.14 13.00 30.21
N GLY A 369 15.74 14.17 30.01
CA GLY A 369 15.06 15.44 30.15
C GLY A 369 13.91 15.63 29.16
N ASN A 370 14.07 15.20 27.91
CA ASN A 370 13.05 15.26 26.88
C ASN A 370 11.92 14.27 27.13
N ILE A 371 12.24 13.06 27.58
CA ILE A 371 11.27 12.05 27.98
C ILE A 371 10.43 12.54 29.17
N GLN A 372 11.02 13.17 30.18
CA GLN A 372 10.28 13.73 31.32
C GLN A 372 9.35 14.88 30.88
N ASN A 373 9.81 15.74 29.98
CA ASN A 373 8.97 16.80 29.43
C ASN A 373 7.79 16.25 28.63
N LEU A 374 8.01 15.24 27.79
CA LEU A 374 6.97 14.52 27.06
C LEU A 374 6.00 13.81 28.01
N LYS A 375 6.51 13.13 29.04
CA LYS A 375 5.69 12.50 30.08
C LYS A 375 4.79 13.53 30.77
N SER A 376 5.34 14.69 31.13
CA SER A 376 4.59 15.78 31.75
C SER A 376 3.40 16.25 30.90
N LEU A 377 3.58 16.34 29.57
CA LEU A 377 2.48 16.59 28.65
C LEU A 377 1.49 15.43 28.62
N GLY A 378 1.97 14.19 28.56
CA GLY A 378 1.13 12.99 28.55
C GLY A 378 0.27 12.84 29.80
N ASP A 379 0.83 13.11 30.98
CA ASP A 379 0.09 13.08 32.23
C ASP A 379 -1.01 14.16 32.26
N TYR A 380 -0.71 15.37 31.78
CA TYR A 380 -1.69 16.45 31.64
C TYR A 380 -2.80 16.08 30.65
N ALA A 381 -2.43 15.56 29.49
CA ALA A 381 -3.37 15.15 28.46
C ALA A 381 -4.35 14.09 28.98
N ARG A 382 -3.84 13.02 29.60
CA ARG A 382 -4.67 11.94 30.17
C ARG A 382 -5.61 12.44 31.27
N GLN A 383 -5.20 13.39 32.11
CA GLN A 383 -6.10 14.03 33.09
C GLN A 383 -7.27 14.75 32.42
N ASN A 384 -7.12 15.14 31.15
CA ASN A 384 -8.16 15.78 30.34
C ASN A 384 -8.84 14.83 29.35
N GLY A 385 -8.59 13.50 29.45
CA GLY A 385 -9.18 12.50 28.59
C GLY A 385 -8.55 12.40 27.20
N VAL A 386 -7.35 12.95 27.01
CA VAL A 386 -6.63 13.00 25.74
C VAL A 386 -5.38 12.13 25.80
N GLU A 387 -5.15 11.32 24.77
CA GLU A 387 -3.92 10.55 24.64
C GLU A 387 -2.88 11.31 23.82
N ILE A 388 -1.59 11.06 24.08
CA ILE A 388 -0.53 11.65 23.30
C ILE A 388 0.03 10.71 22.25
N GLY A 389 0.48 11.27 21.13
CA GLY A 389 1.12 10.54 20.05
C GLY A 389 2.43 11.18 19.61
N LEU A 390 3.14 10.46 18.76
CA LEU A 390 4.33 10.96 18.09
C LEU A 390 4.37 10.54 16.63
N TRP A 391 4.98 11.40 15.83
CA TRP A 391 5.38 11.09 14.47
C TRP A 391 6.64 10.21 14.49
N THR A 392 6.71 9.23 13.58
CA THR A 392 7.89 8.40 13.38
C THR A 392 8.16 8.21 11.89
N GLN A 393 9.41 8.16 11.54
CA GLN A 393 9.86 7.91 10.17
C GLN A 393 10.46 6.51 10.05
N SER A 394 11.54 6.28 10.76
CA SER A 394 12.34 5.06 10.75
C SER A 394 13.23 5.07 12.00
N ASP A 395 14.07 4.06 12.18
CA ASP A 395 14.99 3.99 13.30
C ASP A 395 14.28 4.00 14.66
N LEU A 396 13.54 2.93 14.91
CA LEU A 396 12.73 2.78 16.10
C LEU A 396 13.54 2.43 17.36
N HIS A 397 14.79 2.04 17.17
CA HIS A 397 15.69 1.59 18.24
C HIS A 397 17.05 2.28 18.13
N PRO A 398 17.72 2.52 19.27
CA PRO A 398 19.08 3.04 19.29
C PRO A 398 20.04 2.18 18.49
N LYS A 399 20.99 2.82 17.78
CA LYS A 399 22.01 2.16 16.96
C LYS A 399 23.40 2.37 17.55
N GLU A 400 24.20 1.31 17.52
CA GLU A 400 25.61 1.39 17.91
C GLU A 400 26.39 2.37 17.02
N GLY A 401 27.26 3.17 17.62
CA GLY A 401 28.09 4.15 16.93
C GLY A 401 27.41 5.45 16.53
N VAL A 402 26.10 5.61 16.78
CA VAL A 402 25.37 6.86 16.57
C VAL A 402 25.32 7.67 17.88
N SER A 403 25.52 8.97 17.79
CA SER A 403 25.41 9.86 18.97
C SER A 403 24.03 9.73 19.63
N ALA A 404 24.00 9.67 20.96
CA ALA A 404 22.74 9.58 21.74
C ALA A 404 21.77 10.73 21.41
N LEU A 405 22.25 11.90 21.01
CA LEU A 405 21.44 13.05 20.61
C LEU A 405 20.68 12.82 19.29
N LEU A 406 21.16 11.89 18.47
CA LEU A 406 20.58 11.57 17.15
C LEU A 406 19.84 10.24 17.13
N GLN A 407 19.73 9.57 18.28
CA GLN A 407 19.05 8.29 18.39
C GLN A 407 17.63 8.45 18.86
N ARG A 408 16.77 7.53 18.38
CA ARG A 408 15.40 7.40 18.83
C ARG A 408 15.19 6.05 19.51
N ASP A 409 14.44 6.05 20.61
CA ASP A 409 14.00 4.87 21.33
C ASP A 409 12.49 4.94 21.55
N ILE A 410 11.72 4.41 20.61
CA ILE A 410 10.26 4.38 20.67
C ILE A 410 9.75 3.53 21.85
N VAL A 411 10.45 2.48 22.22
CA VAL A 411 10.09 1.67 23.40
C VAL A 411 10.11 2.54 24.66
N LYS A 412 11.15 3.37 24.82
CA LYS A 412 11.26 4.31 25.93
C LYS A 412 10.17 5.39 25.88
N GLU A 413 9.87 5.92 24.70
CA GLU A 413 8.80 6.91 24.51
C GLU A 413 7.42 6.33 24.91
N VAL A 414 7.12 5.12 24.51
CA VAL A 414 5.87 4.42 24.82
C VAL A 414 5.81 4.05 26.30
N ARG A 415 6.86 3.41 26.84
CA ARG A 415 6.90 2.90 28.20
C ARG A 415 7.01 4.01 29.25
N ASP A 416 7.92 4.98 29.04
CA ASP A 416 8.29 5.96 30.06
C ASP A 416 7.49 7.27 29.93
N ALA A 417 7.16 7.72 28.71
CA ALA A 417 6.35 8.92 28.50
C ALA A 417 4.86 8.62 28.23
N GLY A 418 4.50 7.38 27.99
CA GLY A 418 3.11 6.97 27.74
C GLY A 418 2.58 7.40 26.38
N VAL A 419 3.40 7.34 25.35
CA VAL A 419 2.97 7.56 23.98
C VAL A 419 2.02 6.45 23.56
N ARG A 420 0.86 6.83 23.03
CA ARG A 420 -0.25 5.91 22.73
C ARG A 420 -0.65 5.88 21.27
N VAL A 421 -0.34 6.95 20.53
CA VAL A 421 -0.62 7.12 19.11
C VAL A 421 0.69 7.25 18.36
N LEU A 422 0.83 6.54 17.24
CA LEU A 422 2.01 6.63 16.39
C LEU A 422 1.61 6.90 14.95
N LYS A 423 2.15 7.97 14.37
CA LYS A 423 2.01 8.28 12.95
C LYS A 423 3.28 7.81 12.25
N THR A 424 3.17 6.72 11.48
CA THR A 424 4.29 6.21 10.67
C THR A 424 4.29 6.89 9.32
N ASP A 425 5.22 7.80 9.12
CA ASP A 425 5.36 8.59 7.91
C ASP A 425 6.60 8.16 7.13
N VAL A 426 6.61 8.43 5.84
CA VAL A 426 7.71 8.17 4.90
C VAL A 426 8.35 6.76 4.97
N ALA A 427 7.71 5.80 5.61
CA ALA A 427 8.18 4.41 5.65
C ALA A 427 8.30 3.80 4.24
N TRP A 428 7.44 4.20 3.34
CA TRP A 428 7.39 3.79 1.94
C TRP A 428 8.50 4.37 1.04
N VAL A 429 9.19 5.42 1.45
CA VAL A 429 10.31 6.03 0.68
C VAL A 429 11.64 5.29 0.85
N GLY A 430 11.67 4.25 1.69
CA GLY A 430 12.84 3.41 1.91
C GLY A 430 13.04 2.38 0.79
N ALA A 431 13.28 1.13 1.18
CA ALA A 431 13.57 0.03 0.25
C ALA A 431 12.34 -0.58 -0.45
N GLY A 432 11.20 0.11 -0.45
CA GLY A 432 9.96 -0.33 -1.09
C GLY A 432 8.88 -0.80 -0.12
N TYR A 433 7.85 -1.48 -0.63
CA TYR A 433 6.64 -1.80 0.14
C TYR A 433 6.84 -2.80 1.27
N SER A 434 7.83 -3.68 1.19
CA SER A 434 8.21 -4.54 2.32
C SER A 434 8.84 -3.74 3.46
N PHE A 435 9.58 -2.67 3.16
CA PHE A 435 10.12 -1.77 4.16
C PHE A 435 9.00 -1.04 4.91
N GLY A 436 8.01 -0.52 4.18
CA GLY A 436 6.83 0.13 4.77
C GLY A 436 6.04 -0.81 5.67
N LEU A 437 5.66 -1.98 5.16
CA LEU A 437 4.90 -2.97 5.93
C LEU A 437 5.66 -3.46 7.17
N ASN A 438 6.97 -3.72 7.05
CA ASN A 438 7.80 -4.11 8.20
C ASN A 438 7.86 -2.99 9.27
N GLY A 439 8.04 -1.74 8.84
CA GLY A 439 8.10 -0.59 9.75
C GLY A 439 6.80 -0.39 10.53
N VAL A 440 5.66 -0.57 9.90
CA VAL A 440 4.35 -0.50 10.58
C VAL A 440 4.16 -1.68 11.54
N ALA A 441 4.58 -2.89 11.15
CA ALA A 441 4.53 -4.07 12.01
C ALA A 441 5.41 -3.91 13.25
N ASP A 442 6.63 -3.40 13.10
CA ASP A 442 7.56 -3.13 14.20
C ASP A 442 6.95 -2.15 15.23
N VAL A 443 6.33 -1.07 14.74
CA VAL A 443 5.60 -0.14 15.61
C VAL A 443 4.44 -0.82 16.33
N GLY A 444 3.69 -1.69 15.64
CA GLY A 444 2.61 -2.49 16.22
C GLY A 444 3.08 -3.35 17.39
N HIS A 445 4.25 -3.92 17.27
CA HIS A 445 4.84 -4.76 18.33
C HIS A 445 5.38 -3.98 19.52
N ILE A 446 5.51 -2.66 19.42
CA ILE A 446 5.96 -1.79 20.53
C ILE A 446 4.81 -1.41 21.47
N MET A 447 3.58 -1.37 21.00
CA MET A 447 2.43 -0.94 21.81
C MET A 447 2.24 -1.69 23.14
N PRO A 448 2.53 -3.00 23.27
CA PRO A 448 2.46 -3.70 24.55
C PRO A 448 3.35 -3.12 25.67
N TYR A 449 4.37 -2.33 25.34
CA TYR A 449 5.16 -1.61 26.35
C TYR A 449 4.39 -0.48 27.07
N TYR A 450 3.29 0.00 26.50
CA TYR A 450 2.36 0.89 27.17
C TYR A 450 1.52 0.14 28.22
N GLY A 451 1.02 -1.03 27.84
CA GLY A 451 0.23 -1.93 28.69
C GLY A 451 -0.12 -3.18 27.89
N SER A 452 -0.16 -4.34 28.55
CA SER A 452 -0.34 -5.65 27.90
C SER A 452 -1.65 -5.79 27.11
N ASP A 453 -2.66 -4.98 27.43
CA ASP A 453 -3.98 -4.93 26.79
C ASP A 453 -4.15 -3.70 25.88
N ALA A 454 -3.09 -2.93 25.71
CA ALA A 454 -3.13 -1.71 24.89
C ALA A 454 -3.37 -2.04 23.42
N ARG A 455 -4.50 -1.53 22.86
CA ARG A 455 -4.79 -1.64 21.44
C ARG A 455 -3.92 -0.65 20.67
N PRO A 456 -3.30 -1.04 19.54
CA PRO A 456 -2.57 -0.13 18.70
C PRO A 456 -3.47 0.99 18.15
N PHE A 457 -2.96 2.21 18.11
CA PHE A 457 -3.51 3.29 17.31
C PHE A 457 -2.37 3.89 16.49
N ILE A 458 -2.20 3.31 15.32
CA ILE A 458 -1.13 3.67 14.36
C ILE A 458 -1.80 4.23 13.13
N ILE A 459 -1.30 5.36 12.64
CA ILE A 459 -1.73 6.01 11.40
C ILE A 459 -0.56 5.90 10.41
N SER A 460 -0.79 5.34 9.22
CA SER A 460 0.27 5.08 8.25
C SER A 460 -0.08 5.58 6.85
N LEU A 461 0.94 5.90 6.06
CA LEU A 461 0.84 6.03 4.59
C LEU A 461 1.12 4.69 3.88
N ASP A 462 1.63 3.69 4.59
CA ASP A 462 1.77 2.37 3.99
C ASP A 462 0.43 1.65 4.02
N GLY A 463 -0.13 1.39 2.85
CA GLY A 463 -1.39 0.68 2.66
C GLY A 463 -1.23 -0.65 1.96
N TRP A 464 -0.01 -1.22 1.91
CA TRP A 464 0.20 -2.51 1.29
C TRP A 464 -0.58 -3.63 1.98
N ALA A 465 -0.90 -4.70 1.24
CA ALA A 465 -1.66 -5.83 1.79
C ALA A 465 -0.99 -6.37 3.08
N GLY A 466 -1.75 -6.45 4.16
CA GLY A 466 -1.27 -6.84 5.49
C GLY A 466 -1.11 -5.68 6.49
N THR A 467 -1.03 -4.43 6.02
CA THR A 467 -0.91 -3.25 6.88
C THR A 467 -2.10 -3.09 7.84
N GLN A 468 -3.30 -3.48 7.40
CA GLN A 468 -4.52 -3.38 8.21
C GLN A 468 -4.43 -4.13 9.56
N ARG A 469 -3.55 -5.11 9.70
CA ARG A 469 -3.32 -5.81 10.96
C ARG A 469 -2.76 -4.90 12.06
N TYR A 470 -2.15 -3.77 11.67
CA TYR A 470 -1.39 -2.92 12.57
C TYR A 470 -1.89 -1.48 12.60
N ALA A 471 -2.34 -0.94 11.47
CA ALA A 471 -2.56 0.49 11.31
C ALA A 471 -3.83 0.83 10.52
N GLY A 472 -4.37 2.03 10.81
CA GLY A 472 -5.23 2.77 9.91
C GLY A 472 -4.39 3.60 8.93
N ILE A 473 -5.04 4.06 7.85
CA ILE A 473 -4.38 4.79 6.78
C ILE A 473 -4.96 6.20 6.69
N TRP A 474 -4.12 7.20 6.46
CA TRP A 474 -4.61 8.53 6.08
C TRP A 474 -4.32 8.81 4.60
N SER A 475 -5.08 9.72 4.02
CA SER A 475 -5.03 10.03 2.58
C SER A 475 -3.90 10.98 2.17
N GLY A 476 -2.98 11.29 3.08
CA GLY A 476 -1.84 12.18 2.85
C GLY A 476 -2.03 13.60 3.37
N ASP A 477 -1.04 14.46 3.14
CA ASP A 477 -0.98 15.82 3.65
C ASP A 477 -1.74 16.79 2.71
N GLN A 478 -3.04 16.92 2.91
CA GLN A 478 -3.85 17.88 2.16
C GLN A 478 -3.78 19.28 2.77
N THR A 479 -3.93 20.28 1.91
CA THR A 479 -4.15 21.65 2.34
C THR A 479 -5.54 21.79 2.96
N GLY A 480 -5.62 22.08 4.25
CA GLY A 480 -6.89 22.26 4.94
C GLY A 480 -7.71 23.46 4.46
N GLY A 481 -8.99 23.48 4.81
CA GLY A 481 -9.89 24.63 4.62
C GLY A 481 -10.45 24.82 3.22
N VAL A 482 -10.32 23.86 2.31
CA VAL A 482 -10.92 23.92 0.97
C VAL A 482 -11.94 22.81 0.75
N TRP A 483 -13.10 23.16 0.18
CA TRP A 483 -14.22 22.24 -0.03
C TRP A 483 -13.92 21.11 -1.03
N GLU A 484 -13.00 21.34 -1.95
CA GLU A 484 -12.57 20.38 -2.96
C GLU A 484 -12.07 19.10 -2.32
N TYR A 485 -11.33 19.18 -1.23
CA TYR A 485 -10.82 17.99 -0.52
C TYR A 485 -11.96 17.16 0.07
N ILE A 486 -12.99 17.79 0.64
CA ILE A 486 -14.16 17.07 1.16
C ILE A 486 -14.86 16.29 0.05
N ARG A 487 -15.02 16.88 -1.12
CA ARG A 487 -15.71 16.26 -2.26
C ARG A 487 -15.05 14.95 -2.72
N PHE A 488 -13.74 14.94 -2.86
CA PHE A 488 -13.08 13.73 -3.32
C PHE A 488 -12.73 12.76 -2.16
N HIS A 489 -12.62 13.26 -0.92
CA HIS A 489 -12.37 12.40 0.23
C HIS A 489 -13.55 11.48 0.54
N ILE A 490 -14.79 11.97 0.40
CA ILE A 490 -15.98 11.14 0.66
C ILE A 490 -15.94 9.84 -0.13
N PRO A 491 -15.83 9.80 -1.47
CA PRO A 491 -15.71 8.56 -2.21
C PRO A 491 -14.45 7.77 -1.87
N THR A 492 -13.33 8.45 -1.63
CA THR A 492 -12.08 7.79 -1.23
C THR A 492 -12.26 6.99 0.05
N TYR A 493 -12.84 7.60 1.09
CA TYR A 493 -13.01 6.94 2.39
C TYR A 493 -14.08 5.84 2.36
N ILE A 494 -15.19 6.05 1.66
CA ILE A 494 -16.23 5.02 1.53
C ILE A 494 -15.68 3.74 0.89
N LEU A 495 -14.78 3.85 -0.06
CA LEU A 495 -14.27 2.69 -0.81
C LEU A 495 -12.94 2.17 -0.31
N SER A 496 -12.05 3.05 0.12
CA SER A 496 -10.71 2.65 0.58
C SER A 496 -10.73 2.10 1.99
N LEU A 497 -11.57 2.67 2.87
CA LEU A 497 -11.65 2.27 4.28
C LEU A 497 -12.48 1.00 4.50
N ILE A 498 -13.15 0.47 3.50
CA ILE A 498 -13.69 -0.90 3.54
C ILE A 498 -12.56 -1.93 3.70
N HIS A 499 -11.33 -1.53 3.41
CA HIS A 499 -10.14 -2.38 3.51
C HIS A 499 -9.40 -2.25 4.86
N ILE A 500 -9.93 -1.46 5.81
CA ILE A 500 -9.33 -1.25 7.14
C ILE A 500 -10.17 -1.93 8.21
#